data_71a2065c1095c8d6e2eeea1565a03bf5
#
_entry.id   71a2065c1095c8d6e2eeea1565a03bf5
#
_cell.length_a   1.000
_cell.length_b   1.000
_cell.length_c   1.000
_cell.angle_alpha   90.00
_cell.angle_beta   90.00
_cell.angle_gamma   90.00
#
_symmetry.space_group_name_H-M   'P 1'
#
loop_
_entity.id
_entity.type
_entity.pdbx_description
1 polymer ?
#
loop_
_entity_poly.entity_id
_entity_poly.type
_entity_poly.pdbx_seq_one_letter_code
_entity_poly.pdbx_strand_id
1 'polypeptide(L)'
;NYGGTFILVFQAAKSAGLGPELTASWVWAVSIGVGITGIALSWTTREPIITAWSTPAAAFLVTALATTPYAEAVGAYLISAAAFVLLGVSGWFERVIRLVPPGVTAGLLAGILLQFGIGAFAGVSLDPLLAGVLIVGYLVLKRVAPRYAVVGILVLGLVFLLLQHRVDVAGLRLALAAPVFTMPVFSFNALLSVALPLFLITLTGQYMPGMLV
;
A
#
# COMPACT_ATOMS: atom_id res chain seq x y z
N ASN A 1 -4.04 -0.04 8.35
CA ASN A 1 -3.55 0.10 6.97
C ASN A 1 -3.08 1.52 6.65
N TYR A 2 -3.83 2.59 6.97
CA TYR A 2 -3.45 3.96 6.61
C TYR A 2 -2.05 4.35 7.10
N GLY A 3 -1.66 4.06 8.32
CA GLY A 3 -0.39 4.50 8.91
C GLY A 3 0.88 3.87 8.33
N GLY A 4 0.80 2.67 7.75
CA GLY A 4 1.98 1.98 7.21
C GLY A 4 2.07 2.02 5.69
N THR A 5 0.96 1.79 5.00
CA THR A 5 0.97 1.60 3.55
C THR A 5 0.93 2.91 2.77
N PHE A 6 0.34 4.00 3.33
CA PHE A 6 0.32 5.29 2.64
C PHE A 6 1.70 5.86 2.36
N ILE A 7 2.68 5.58 3.22
CA ILE A 7 4.07 5.96 2.98
C ILE A 7 4.56 5.39 1.65
N LEU A 8 4.19 4.14 1.32
CA LEU A 8 4.56 3.50 0.06
C LEU A 8 3.86 4.15 -1.14
N VAL A 9 2.59 4.53 -0.99
CA VAL A 9 1.86 5.24 -2.04
C VAL A 9 2.53 6.58 -2.33
N PHE A 10 2.91 7.34 -1.29
CA PHE A 10 3.66 8.60 -1.48
C PHE A 10 5.05 8.37 -2.08
N GLN A 11 5.77 7.32 -1.67
CA GLN A 11 7.05 6.96 -2.27
C GLN A 11 6.89 6.58 -3.74
N ALA A 12 5.90 5.76 -4.08
CA ALA A 12 5.59 5.38 -5.45
C ALA A 12 5.20 6.59 -6.31
N ALA A 13 4.37 7.50 -5.77
CA ALA A 13 4.02 8.75 -6.45
C ALA A 13 5.26 9.63 -6.70
N LYS A 14 6.16 9.73 -5.72
CA LYS A 14 7.43 10.46 -5.86
C LYS A 14 8.34 9.80 -6.89
N SER A 15 8.44 8.47 -6.90
CA SER A 15 9.23 7.72 -7.91
C SER A 15 8.69 7.92 -9.33
N ALA A 16 7.37 8.05 -9.48
CA ALA A 16 6.71 8.34 -10.74
C ALA A 16 6.80 9.83 -11.14
N GLY A 17 7.38 10.70 -10.32
CA GLY A 17 7.44 12.15 -10.56
C GLY A 17 6.06 12.82 -10.54
N LEU A 18 5.08 12.25 -9.83
CA LEU A 18 3.73 12.81 -9.78
C LEU A 18 3.69 14.10 -8.96
N GLY A 19 3.01 15.09 -9.50
CA GLY A 19 2.68 16.32 -8.78
C GLY A 19 1.71 16.08 -7.61
N PRO A 20 1.58 17.06 -6.70
CA PRO A 20 0.73 16.92 -5.51
C PRO A 20 -0.75 16.65 -5.84
N GLU A 21 -1.26 17.20 -6.94
CA GLU A 21 -2.66 17.00 -7.38
C GLU A 21 -2.94 15.55 -7.79
N LEU A 22 -2.08 14.96 -8.62
CA LEU A 22 -2.20 13.55 -9.03
C LEU A 22 -2.00 12.60 -7.85
N THR A 23 -1.06 12.91 -6.96
CA THR A 23 -0.83 12.15 -5.73
C THR A 23 -2.07 12.18 -4.83
N ALA A 24 -2.67 13.36 -4.63
CA ALA A 24 -3.90 13.51 -3.85
C ALA A 24 -5.07 12.78 -4.52
N SER A 25 -5.19 12.84 -5.84
CA SER A 25 -6.19 12.11 -6.63
C SER A 25 -6.03 10.60 -6.48
N TRP A 26 -4.81 10.07 -6.51
CA TRP A 26 -4.55 8.65 -6.31
C TRP A 26 -4.96 8.19 -4.91
N VAL A 27 -4.55 8.93 -3.87
CA VAL A 27 -4.96 8.67 -2.48
C VAL A 27 -6.47 8.71 -2.33
N TRP A 28 -7.13 9.70 -2.94
CA TRP A 28 -8.59 9.83 -2.96
C TRP A 28 -9.25 8.61 -3.60
N ALA A 29 -8.80 8.21 -4.81
CA ALA A 29 -9.36 7.09 -5.55
C ALA A 29 -9.24 5.77 -4.77
N VAL A 30 -8.08 5.49 -4.18
CA VAL A 30 -7.87 4.30 -3.35
C VAL A 30 -8.76 4.30 -2.12
N SER A 31 -8.86 5.44 -1.42
CA SER A 31 -9.67 5.56 -0.19
C SER A 31 -11.16 5.40 -0.46
N ILE A 32 -11.67 6.06 -1.49
CA ILE A 32 -13.08 5.96 -1.90
C ILE A 32 -13.39 4.56 -2.42
N GLY A 33 -12.49 3.99 -3.25
CA GLY A 33 -12.65 2.63 -3.77
C GLY A 33 -12.76 1.58 -2.66
N VAL A 34 -11.87 1.64 -1.67
CA VAL A 34 -11.90 0.77 -0.49
C VAL A 34 -13.19 0.98 0.32
N GLY A 35 -13.59 2.25 0.52
CA GLY A 35 -14.82 2.56 1.26
C GLY A 35 -16.07 1.99 0.57
N ILE A 36 -16.22 2.25 -0.73
CA ILE A 36 -17.38 1.80 -1.51
C ILE A 36 -17.43 0.26 -1.57
N THR A 37 -16.30 -0.39 -1.87
CA THR A 37 -16.25 -1.86 -1.96
C THR A 37 -16.50 -2.52 -0.61
N GLY A 38 -15.94 -1.98 0.48
CA GLY A 38 -16.19 -2.47 1.84
C GLY A 38 -17.66 -2.37 2.24
N ILE A 39 -18.30 -1.23 1.97
CA ILE A 39 -19.74 -1.03 2.24
C ILE A 39 -20.58 -1.97 1.37
N ALA A 40 -20.31 -2.01 0.07
CA ALA A 40 -21.09 -2.82 -0.87
C ALA A 40 -21.01 -4.32 -0.53
N LEU A 41 -19.81 -4.83 -0.25
CA LEU A 41 -19.63 -6.23 0.13
C LEU A 41 -20.28 -6.54 1.48
N SER A 42 -20.04 -5.71 2.50
CA SER A 42 -20.65 -5.93 3.83
C SER A 42 -22.18 -5.89 3.78
N TRP A 43 -22.74 -5.03 2.93
CA TRP A 43 -24.19 -4.94 2.74
C TRP A 43 -24.77 -6.18 2.04
N THR A 44 -24.11 -6.65 0.98
CA THR A 44 -24.59 -7.78 0.16
C THR A 44 -24.43 -9.12 0.88
N THR A 45 -23.32 -9.32 1.59
CA THR A 45 -23.03 -10.57 2.32
C THR A 45 -23.66 -10.61 3.72
N ARG A 46 -24.03 -9.44 4.27
CA ARG A 46 -24.45 -9.26 5.66
C ARG A 46 -23.38 -9.67 6.68
N GLU A 47 -22.13 -9.57 6.29
CA GLU A 47 -20.95 -9.84 7.10
C GLU A 47 -20.01 -8.63 7.08
N PRO A 48 -19.26 -8.35 8.16
CA PRO A 48 -18.34 -7.23 8.20
C PRO A 48 -17.10 -7.54 7.33
N ILE A 49 -17.12 -7.15 6.06
CA ILE A 49 -16.00 -7.34 5.14
C ILE A 49 -15.16 -6.06 5.07
N ILE A 50 -13.89 -6.19 5.41
CA ILE A 50 -12.92 -5.12 5.31
C ILE A 50 -12.11 -5.32 4.03
N THR A 51 -12.28 -4.41 3.08
CA THR A 51 -11.41 -4.32 1.90
C THR A 51 -10.20 -3.43 2.20
N ALA A 52 -9.07 -3.75 1.62
CA ALA A 52 -7.85 -2.98 1.77
C ALA A 52 -6.99 -3.11 0.50
N TRP A 53 -6.16 -2.11 0.26
CA TRP A 53 -5.14 -2.18 -0.79
C TRP A 53 -4.02 -3.16 -0.42
N SER A 54 -3.34 -3.65 -1.44
CA SER A 54 -2.22 -4.57 -1.28
C SER A 54 -0.94 -3.81 -0.89
N THR A 55 -0.45 -4.02 0.34
CA THR A 55 0.83 -3.46 0.79
C THR A 55 2.01 -3.98 -0.04
N PRO A 56 2.11 -5.29 -0.36
CA PRO A 56 3.14 -5.81 -1.25
C PRO A 56 3.10 -5.17 -2.65
N ALA A 57 1.92 -4.96 -3.20
CA ALA A 57 1.75 -4.28 -4.47
C ALA A 57 2.20 -2.81 -4.42
N ALA A 58 1.85 -2.09 -3.35
CA ALA A 58 2.30 -0.71 -3.17
C ALA A 58 3.83 -0.62 -3.07
N ALA A 59 4.48 -1.56 -2.38
CA ALA A 59 5.95 -1.63 -2.32
C ALA A 59 6.59 -1.91 -3.68
N PHE A 60 6.00 -2.80 -4.47
CA PHE A 60 6.45 -3.08 -5.84
C PHE A 60 6.34 -1.82 -6.73
N LEU A 61 5.25 -1.06 -6.59
CA LEU A 61 5.03 0.15 -7.37
C LEU A 61 6.08 1.24 -7.12
N VAL A 62 6.73 1.29 -5.95
CA VAL A 62 7.83 2.22 -5.67
C VAL A 62 8.97 2.05 -6.69
N THR A 63 9.28 0.81 -7.06
CA THR A 63 10.34 0.50 -8.05
C THR A 63 9.82 0.52 -9.47
N ALA A 64 8.64 -0.04 -9.72
CA ALA A 64 8.08 -0.15 -11.06
C ALA A 64 7.76 1.22 -11.69
N LEU A 65 7.25 2.16 -10.91
CA LEU A 65 6.90 3.51 -11.39
C LEU A 65 8.11 4.42 -11.59
N ALA A 66 9.30 4.04 -11.13
CA ALA A 66 10.53 4.77 -11.44
C ALA A 66 10.90 4.70 -12.93
N THR A 67 10.45 3.65 -13.64
CA THR A 67 10.79 3.39 -15.04
C THR A 67 9.60 3.36 -15.99
N THR A 68 8.37 3.34 -15.43
CA THR A 68 7.12 3.23 -16.22
C THR A 68 6.32 4.53 -16.12
N PRO A 69 5.94 5.15 -17.24
CA PRO A 69 5.07 6.33 -17.24
C PRO A 69 3.75 6.05 -16.52
N TYR A 70 3.27 7.01 -15.72
CA TYR A 70 2.07 6.81 -14.89
C TYR A 70 0.82 6.44 -15.68
N ALA A 71 0.63 7.00 -16.89
CA ALA A 71 -0.49 6.65 -17.76
C ALA A 71 -0.46 5.16 -18.21
N GLU A 72 0.73 4.62 -18.46
CA GLU A 72 0.90 3.19 -18.77
C GLU A 72 0.67 2.32 -17.53
N ALA A 73 1.09 2.80 -16.36
CA ALA A 73 0.81 2.11 -15.11
C ALA A 73 -0.70 2.05 -14.81
N VAL A 74 -1.45 3.11 -15.10
CA VAL A 74 -2.92 3.11 -14.99
C VAL A 74 -3.53 2.05 -15.93
N GLY A 75 -3.04 1.94 -17.18
CA GLY A 75 -3.43 0.87 -18.09
C GLY A 75 -3.13 -0.53 -17.54
N ALA A 76 -1.94 -0.70 -16.94
CA ALA A 76 -1.54 -1.95 -16.30
C ALA A 76 -2.42 -2.31 -15.08
N TYR A 77 -2.84 -1.32 -14.28
CA TYR A 77 -3.78 -1.54 -13.17
C TYR A 77 -5.12 -2.06 -13.66
N LEU A 78 -5.65 -1.48 -14.75
CA LEU A 78 -6.92 -1.93 -15.33
C LEU A 78 -6.82 -3.36 -15.89
N ILE A 79 -5.71 -3.71 -16.55
CA ILE A 79 -5.48 -5.08 -17.03
C ILE A 79 -5.40 -6.07 -15.85
N SER A 80 -4.64 -5.72 -14.81
CA SER A 80 -4.53 -6.53 -13.60
C SER A 80 -5.89 -6.71 -12.91
N ALA A 81 -6.67 -5.63 -12.78
CA ALA A 81 -8.01 -5.69 -12.23
C ALA A 81 -8.95 -6.55 -13.07
N ALA A 82 -8.93 -6.40 -14.39
CA ALA A 82 -9.71 -7.25 -15.30
C ALA A 82 -9.33 -8.73 -15.18
N ALA A 83 -8.04 -9.04 -15.03
CA ALA A 83 -7.58 -10.41 -14.80
C ALA A 83 -8.13 -10.99 -13.48
N PHE A 84 -8.19 -10.20 -12.41
CA PHE A 84 -8.82 -10.63 -11.14
C PHE A 84 -10.32 -10.87 -11.29
N VAL A 85 -11.03 -9.99 -12.00
CA VAL A 85 -12.47 -10.15 -12.25
C VAL A 85 -12.72 -11.43 -13.05
N LEU A 86 -11.96 -11.65 -14.12
CA LEU A 86 -12.06 -12.87 -14.94
C LEU A 86 -11.76 -14.13 -14.14
N LEU A 87 -10.73 -14.08 -13.29
CA LEU A 87 -10.37 -15.18 -12.42
C LEU A 87 -11.48 -15.48 -11.40
N GLY A 88 -12.09 -14.43 -10.82
CA GLY A 88 -13.19 -14.57 -9.87
C GLY A 88 -14.46 -15.14 -10.50
N VAL A 89 -14.87 -14.60 -11.66
CA VAL A 89 -16.08 -15.03 -12.36
C VAL A 89 -15.93 -16.44 -12.96
N SER A 90 -14.72 -16.79 -13.43
CA SER A 90 -14.48 -18.13 -13.98
C SER A 90 -14.48 -19.26 -12.95
N GLY A 91 -14.43 -18.93 -11.66
CA GLY A 91 -14.29 -19.92 -10.58
C GLY A 91 -12.93 -20.64 -10.55
N TRP A 92 -11.96 -20.19 -11.35
CA TRP A 92 -10.63 -20.78 -11.39
C TRP A 92 -9.69 -20.28 -10.29
N PHE A 93 -10.17 -19.34 -9.48
CA PHE A 93 -9.39 -18.70 -8.43
C PHE A 93 -8.71 -19.73 -7.50
N GLU A 94 -9.47 -20.69 -6.98
CA GLU A 94 -8.95 -21.74 -6.12
C GLU A 94 -7.92 -22.64 -6.84
N ARG A 95 -8.16 -22.95 -8.12
CA ARG A 95 -7.24 -23.78 -8.92
C ARG A 95 -5.91 -23.06 -9.15
N VAL A 96 -5.94 -21.75 -9.44
CA VAL A 96 -4.73 -20.95 -9.67
C VAL A 96 -3.95 -20.78 -8.35
N ILE A 97 -4.64 -20.54 -7.23
CA ILE A 97 -3.98 -20.45 -5.91
C ILE A 97 -3.27 -21.78 -5.56
N ARG A 98 -3.90 -22.90 -5.80
CA ARG A 98 -3.29 -24.22 -5.53
C ARG A 98 -2.05 -24.52 -6.38
N LEU A 99 -1.87 -23.84 -7.52
CA LEU A 99 -0.67 -23.94 -8.34
C LEU A 99 0.54 -23.18 -7.78
N VAL A 100 0.30 -22.21 -6.89
CA VAL A 100 1.37 -21.41 -6.28
C VAL A 100 1.88 -22.13 -5.02
N PRO A 101 3.15 -22.60 -5.01
CA PRO A 101 3.71 -23.25 -3.84
C PRO A 101 3.75 -22.29 -2.64
N PRO A 102 3.37 -22.73 -1.43
CA PRO A 102 3.40 -21.89 -0.22
C PRO A 102 4.76 -21.23 0.04
N GLY A 103 5.85 -21.90 -0.32
CA GLY A 103 7.21 -21.38 -0.20
C GLY A 103 7.45 -20.12 -1.06
N VAL A 104 6.84 -20.03 -2.24
CA VAL A 104 6.94 -18.84 -3.10
C VAL A 104 6.26 -17.65 -2.45
N THR A 105 5.07 -17.85 -1.91
CA THR A 105 4.31 -16.80 -1.20
C THR A 105 5.04 -16.31 0.05
N ALA A 106 5.55 -17.26 0.85
CA ALA A 106 6.33 -16.94 2.05
C ALA A 106 7.63 -16.20 1.69
N GLY A 107 8.33 -16.61 0.63
CA GLY A 107 9.54 -15.95 0.14
C GLY A 107 9.29 -14.55 -0.36
N LEU A 108 8.22 -14.32 -1.13
CA LEU A 108 7.81 -12.98 -1.59
C LEU A 108 7.48 -12.06 -0.39
N LEU A 109 6.68 -12.55 0.56
CA LEU A 109 6.33 -11.78 1.74
C LEU A 109 7.56 -11.47 2.59
N ALA A 110 8.43 -12.45 2.81
CA ALA A 110 9.70 -12.27 3.55
C ALA A 110 10.61 -11.25 2.87
N GLY A 111 10.75 -11.30 1.53
CA GLY A 111 11.54 -10.32 0.77
C GLY A 111 11.03 -8.90 0.90
N ILE A 112 9.70 -8.71 0.85
CA ILE A 112 9.08 -7.40 1.03
C ILE A 112 9.27 -6.91 2.47
N LEU A 113 9.02 -7.75 3.47
CA LEU A 113 9.20 -7.38 4.88
C LEU A 113 10.66 -7.08 5.21
N LEU A 114 11.60 -7.78 4.59
CA LEU A 114 13.03 -7.53 4.75
C LEU A 114 13.41 -6.11 4.29
N GLN A 115 12.87 -5.63 3.17
CA GLN A 115 13.12 -4.27 2.70
C GLN A 115 12.61 -3.22 3.70
N PHE A 116 11.46 -3.44 4.32
CA PHE A 116 10.98 -2.57 5.40
C PHE A 116 11.89 -2.62 6.63
N GLY A 117 12.37 -3.83 6.99
CA GLY A 117 13.35 -3.98 8.07
C GLY A 117 14.63 -3.20 7.79
N ILE A 118 15.22 -3.37 6.61
CA ILE A 118 16.41 -2.62 6.18
C ILE A 118 16.17 -1.11 6.22
N GLY A 119 15.01 -0.65 5.70
CA GLY A 119 14.62 0.76 5.74
C GLY A 119 14.50 1.31 7.16
N ALA A 120 13.96 0.54 8.10
CA ALA A 120 13.88 0.92 9.49
C ALA A 120 15.27 1.09 10.13
N PHE A 121 16.20 0.16 9.86
CA PHE A 121 17.59 0.28 10.33
C PHE A 121 18.34 1.43 9.66
N ALA A 122 18.12 1.68 8.38
CA ALA A 122 18.66 2.85 7.70
C ALA A 122 18.14 4.16 8.34
N GLY A 123 16.87 4.18 8.77
CA GLY A 123 16.31 5.30 9.52
C GLY A 123 17.04 5.59 10.84
N VAL A 124 17.53 4.56 11.53
CA VAL A 124 18.33 4.71 12.77
C VAL A 124 19.63 5.47 12.50
N SER A 125 20.26 5.22 11.34
CA SER A 125 21.51 5.93 10.99
C SER A 125 21.28 7.38 10.55
N LEU A 126 20.08 7.70 10.02
CA LEU A 126 19.73 9.05 9.58
C LEU A 126 19.31 9.96 10.76
N ASP A 127 18.53 9.43 11.67
CA ASP A 127 18.06 10.15 12.87
C ASP A 127 17.99 9.20 14.07
N PRO A 128 19.11 8.99 14.78
CA PRO A 128 19.19 8.05 15.90
C PRO A 128 18.22 8.40 17.03
N LEU A 129 18.00 9.71 17.27
CA LEU A 129 17.15 10.17 18.35
C LEU A 129 15.68 9.87 18.06
N LEU A 130 15.20 10.22 16.86
CA LEU A 130 13.84 9.93 16.44
C LEU A 130 13.61 8.41 16.41
N ALA A 131 14.52 7.66 15.80
CA ALA A 131 14.41 6.21 15.72
C ALA A 131 14.40 5.55 17.11
N GLY A 132 15.25 6.00 18.04
CA GLY A 132 15.27 5.54 19.42
C GLY A 132 13.95 5.80 20.14
N VAL A 133 13.40 7.01 20.03
CA VAL A 133 12.10 7.37 20.62
C VAL A 133 10.98 6.50 20.03
N LEU A 134 10.97 6.26 18.73
CA LEU A 134 9.96 5.43 18.10
C LEU A 134 10.09 3.94 18.48
N ILE A 135 11.31 3.39 18.52
CA ILE A 135 11.52 1.98 18.90
C ILE A 135 11.13 1.76 20.36
N VAL A 136 11.65 2.57 21.28
CA VAL A 136 11.34 2.46 22.72
C VAL A 136 9.86 2.72 22.95
N GLY A 137 9.29 3.77 22.34
CA GLY A 137 7.88 4.09 22.42
C GLY A 137 6.99 2.94 21.93
N TYR A 138 7.35 2.29 20.83
CA TYR A 138 6.62 1.13 20.34
C TYR A 138 6.67 -0.06 21.31
N LEU A 139 7.84 -0.37 21.85
CA LEU A 139 7.99 -1.47 22.81
C LEU A 139 7.17 -1.24 24.08
N VAL A 140 7.19 0.00 24.59
CA VAL A 140 6.38 0.39 25.75
C VAL A 140 4.89 0.32 25.44
N LEU A 141 4.45 0.93 24.33
CA LEU A 141 3.04 0.92 23.92
C LEU A 141 2.54 -0.50 23.65
N LYS A 142 3.36 -1.35 23.02
CA LYS A 142 3.00 -2.75 22.76
C LYS A 142 2.80 -3.55 24.06
N ARG A 143 3.50 -3.18 25.14
CA ARG A 143 3.34 -3.83 26.44
C ARG A 143 2.14 -3.29 27.23
N VAL A 144 1.93 -1.98 27.20
CA VAL A 144 0.91 -1.30 28.03
C VAL A 144 -0.45 -1.28 27.35
N ALA A 145 -0.48 -1.00 26.04
CA ALA A 145 -1.71 -0.86 25.27
C ALA A 145 -1.53 -1.44 23.84
N PRO A 146 -1.41 -2.78 23.69
CA PRO A 146 -1.07 -3.43 22.43
C PRO A 146 -2.03 -3.08 21.30
N ARG A 147 -3.31 -2.88 21.63
CA ARG A 147 -4.35 -2.50 20.66
C ARG A 147 -4.14 -1.13 20.02
N TYR A 148 -3.52 -0.22 20.76
CA TYR A 148 -3.29 1.17 20.30
C TYR A 148 -1.82 1.45 19.95
N ALA A 149 -0.95 0.45 20.01
CA ALA A 149 0.49 0.64 19.84
C ALA A 149 0.86 1.33 18.51
N VAL A 150 0.22 0.93 17.40
CA VAL A 150 0.50 1.52 16.07
C VAL A 150 0.03 2.97 15.99
N VAL A 151 -1.16 3.25 16.50
CA VAL A 151 -1.70 4.63 16.50
C VAL A 151 -0.91 5.50 17.47
N GLY A 152 -0.58 4.95 18.65
CA GLY A 152 0.20 5.66 19.67
C GLY A 152 1.59 6.03 19.17
N ILE A 153 2.27 5.16 18.41
CA ILE A 153 3.59 5.47 17.87
C ILE A 153 3.55 6.52 16.76
N LEU A 154 2.49 6.55 15.95
CA LEU A 154 2.29 7.60 14.96
C LEU A 154 2.09 8.97 15.64
N VAL A 155 1.25 9.02 16.68
CA VAL A 155 1.03 10.25 17.46
C VAL A 155 2.32 10.67 18.15
N LEU A 156 3.05 9.74 18.79
CA LEU A 156 4.32 10.04 19.44
C LEU A 156 5.34 10.62 18.45
N GLY A 157 5.47 10.01 17.26
CA GLY A 157 6.36 10.50 16.21
C GLY A 157 5.98 11.89 15.72
N LEU A 158 4.69 12.14 15.50
CA LEU A 158 4.19 13.44 15.07
C LEU A 158 4.47 14.52 16.16
N VAL A 159 4.14 14.24 17.42
CA VAL A 159 4.40 15.14 18.53
C VAL A 159 5.90 15.44 18.66
N PHE A 160 6.74 14.41 18.55
CA PHE A 160 8.19 14.57 18.60
C PHE A 160 8.72 15.48 17.49
N LEU A 161 8.25 15.29 16.25
CA LEU A 161 8.63 16.11 15.11
C LEU A 161 8.12 17.57 15.22
N LEU A 162 6.91 17.75 15.77
CA LEU A 162 6.36 19.08 16.06
C LEU A 162 7.18 19.82 17.12
N LEU A 163 7.58 19.13 18.21
CA LEU A 163 8.42 19.71 19.25
C LEU A 163 9.82 20.10 18.75
N GLN A 164 10.32 19.39 17.74
CA GLN A 164 11.60 19.74 17.09
C GLN A 164 11.45 20.81 15.99
N HIS A 165 10.25 21.37 15.79
CA HIS A 165 9.96 22.33 14.70
C HIS A 165 10.36 21.81 13.31
N ARG A 166 10.32 20.49 13.09
CA ARG A 166 10.65 19.86 11.80
C ARG A 166 9.44 19.73 10.87
N VAL A 167 8.24 20.01 11.38
CA VAL A 167 7.00 20.00 10.59
C VAL A 167 6.49 21.43 10.53
N ASP A 168 6.43 21.95 9.31
CA ASP A 168 5.79 23.24 9.05
C ASP A 168 4.28 23.06 8.99
N VAL A 169 3.61 23.45 10.08
CA VAL A 169 2.14 23.38 10.22
C VAL A 169 1.48 24.57 9.52
N ALA A 170 2.22 25.68 9.30
CA ALA A 170 1.67 26.87 8.67
C ALA A 170 1.35 26.68 7.18
N GLY A 171 2.02 25.69 6.54
CA GLY A 171 1.75 25.28 5.16
C GLY A 171 0.60 24.30 4.99
N LEU A 172 -0.01 23.78 6.06
CA LEU A 172 -1.12 22.84 5.99
C LEU A 172 -2.37 23.51 5.44
N ARG A 173 -2.76 23.12 4.23
CA ARG A 173 -4.03 23.53 3.63
C ARG A 173 -4.98 22.33 3.65
N LEU A 174 -6.09 22.48 4.35
CA LEU A 174 -7.21 21.55 4.24
C LEU A 174 -7.91 21.82 2.89
N ALA A 175 -7.62 20.98 1.92
CA ALA A 175 -8.29 21.03 0.63
C ALA A 175 -8.93 19.65 0.37
N LEU A 176 -10.14 19.66 -0.16
CA LEU A 176 -10.75 18.44 -0.67
C LEU A 176 -10.00 18.02 -1.92
N ALA A 177 -9.46 16.81 -1.91
CA ALA A 177 -8.82 16.26 -3.10
C ALA A 177 -9.87 16.10 -4.21
N ALA A 178 -9.63 16.73 -5.35
CA ALA A 178 -10.43 16.51 -6.54
C ALA A 178 -9.85 15.36 -7.36
N PRO A 179 -10.69 14.44 -7.88
CA PRO A 179 -10.19 13.38 -8.74
C PRO A 179 -9.69 13.96 -10.06
N VAL A 180 -8.45 13.65 -10.41
CA VAL A 180 -7.83 13.99 -11.69
C VAL A 180 -7.85 12.73 -12.56
N PHE A 181 -8.57 12.80 -13.66
CA PHE A 181 -8.65 11.67 -14.59
C PHE A 181 -7.34 11.53 -15.37
N THR A 182 -6.74 10.35 -15.31
CA THR A 182 -5.57 10.00 -16.12
C THR A 182 -5.99 9.03 -17.21
N MET A 183 -5.82 9.40 -18.47
CA MET A 183 -6.13 8.52 -19.60
C MET A 183 -5.22 7.30 -19.56
N PRO A 184 -5.76 6.06 -19.49
CA PRO A 184 -4.93 4.87 -19.48
C PRO A 184 -4.27 4.66 -20.84
N VAL A 185 -2.98 4.32 -20.83
CA VAL A 185 -2.22 3.91 -22.02
C VAL A 185 -1.88 2.44 -21.89
N PHE A 186 -2.20 1.66 -22.90
CA PHE A 186 -1.94 0.23 -22.90
C PHE A 186 -0.67 -0.04 -23.71
N SER A 187 0.40 -0.48 -23.04
CA SER A 187 1.65 -0.89 -23.67
C SER A 187 1.96 -2.34 -23.31
N PHE A 188 2.56 -3.08 -24.24
CA PHE A 188 2.99 -4.45 -24.00
C PHE A 188 4.10 -4.51 -22.95
N ASN A 189 4.93 -3.49 -22.89
CA ASN A 189 5.96 -3.38 -21.88
C ASN A 189 5.35 -3.26 -20.48
N ALA A 190 4.40 -2.33 -20.28
CA ALA A 190 3.73 -2.17 -18.99
C ALA A 190 2.87 -3.40 -18.61
N LEU A 191 2.35 -4.14 -19.59
CA LEU A 191 1.68 -5.42 -19.34
C LEU A 191 2.63 -6.42 -18.65
N LEU A 192 3.83 -6.59 -19.17
CA LEU A 192 4.80 -7.57 -18.64
C LEU A 192 5.54 -7.05 -17.41
N SER A 193 5.91 -5.77 -17.38
CA SER A 193 6.72 -5.20 -16.30
C SER A 193 5.91 -4.72 -15.09
N VAL A 194 4.63 -4.41 -15.27
CA VAL A 194 3.78 -3.89 -14.19
C VAL A 194 2.55 -4.77 -13.95
N ALA A 195 1.71 -5.01 -14.98
CA ALA A 195 0.42 -5.68 -14.76
C ALA A 195 0.59 -7.13 -14.28
N LEU A 196 1.46 -7.91 -14.92
CA LEU A 196 1.68 -9.31 -14.56
C LEU A 196 2.32 -9.46 -13.17
N PRO A 197 3.42 -8.75 -12.82
CA PRO A 197 3.95 -8.82 -11.47
C PRO A 197 2.96 -8.32 -10.41
N LEU A 198 2.23 -7.22 -10.69
CA LEU A 198 1.22 -6.68 -9.78
C LEU A 198 0.12 -7.71 -9.50
N PHE A 199 -0.37 -8.39 -10.54
CA PHE A 199 -1.34 -9.47 -10.41
C PHE A 199 -0.80 -10.61 -9.53
N LEU A 200 0.40 -11.10 -9.83
CA LEU A 200 1.01 -12.20 -9.07
C LEU A 200 1.29 -11.84 -7.62
N ILE A 201 1.85 -10.66 -7.36
CA ILE A 201 2.16 -10.17 -6.01
C ILE A 201 0.86 -10.00 -5.20
N THR A 202 -0.19 -9.45 -5.81
CA THR A 202 -1.47 -9.28 -5.14
C THR A 202 -2.15 -10.62 -4.88
N LEU A 203 -2.13 -11.53 -5.84
CA LEU A 203 -2.69 -12.86 -5.71
C LEU A 203 -2.02 -13.63 -4.55
N THR A 204 -0.70 -13.62 -4.49
CA THR A 204 0.08 -14.40 -3.53
C THR A 204 0.27 -13.70 -2.19
N GLY A 205 0.49 -12.39 -2.20
CA GLY A 205 0.83 -11.61 -1.00
C GLY A 205 -0.36 -11.04 -0.24
N GLN A 206 -1.54 -10.99 -0.87
CA GLN A 206 -2.74 -10.41 -0.25
C GLN A 206 -3.87 -11.44 -0.13
N TYR A 207 -4.24 -12.11 -1.22
CA TYR A 207 -5.38 -13.02 -1.21
C TYR A 207 -5.09 -14.33 -0.46
N MET A 208 -3.94 -14.94 -0.68
CA MET A 208 -3.60 -16.20 0.02
C MET A 208 -3.55 -16.06 1.54
N PRO A 209 -2.87 -15.05 2.13
CA PRO A 209 -2.90 -14.84 3.57
C PRO A 209 -4.29 -14.53 4.11
N GLY A 210 -5.12 -13.81 3.35
CA GLY A 210 -6.50 -13.47 3.74
C GLY A 210 -7.45 -14.66 3.79
N MET A 211 -7.14 -15.76 3.10
CA MET A 211 -7.94 -16.99 3.12
C MET A 211 -7.53 -17.96 4.24
N LEU A 212 -6.41 -17.70 4.92
CA LEU A 212 -5.90 -18.54 6.01
C LEU A 212 -6.36 -18.05 7.40
N VAL A 213 -7.12 -16.97 7.46
CA VAL A 213 -7.72 -16.38 8.65
C VAL A 213 -9.19 -16.75 8.72
#